data_5010ff702e861a206c6f9c3804ef881c
#
_entry.id   5010ff702e861a206c6f9c3804ef881c
#
_cell.length_a   1.000
_cell.length_b   1.000
_cell.length_c   1.000
_cell.angle_alpha   90.00
_cell.angle_beta   90.00
_cell.angle_gamma   90.00
#
_symmetry.space_group_name_H-M   'P 1'
#
loop_
_entity.id
_entity.type
_entity.pdbx_description
1 polymer ?
#
loop_
_entity_poly.entity_id
_entity_poly.type
_entity_poly.pdbx_seq_one_letter_code
_entity_poly.pdbx_strand_id
1 'polypeptide(L)'
;HEKIKILDIFRHENKLRIGHLKGNNFFIRLKKVSKPAAKILENVLRTIDKNGFANYFGYQRFGKFGDNARVGEEILRGKNSIKNPKLRDFFISAYQSEIFNRWLSRRVEISKFAHEFNKKEFAKIYPNLSEIYGDLRSENGIFSIIRGDVMGHYPFGKCFLCENLGDEQVRFAKRDIVPTGIIAGAKTLFCDGICGQIEREFLPDDEILAKMNGSRRFAWCYLENLKFNYDEENAHFMMSFYLPKGSYATVVLEEILHTRLRDYAPNLAE
;
A
#
# COMPACT_ATOMS: atom_id res chain seq x y z
N HIS A 1 17.71 9.98 -31.76
CA HIS A 1 16.87 11.13 -31.40
C HIS A 1 17.66 12.02 -30.45
N GLU A 2 17.88 13.29 -30.78
CA GLU A 2 18.77 14.21 -30.03
C GLU A 2 18.46 14.31 -28.52
N LYS A 3 17.23 14.03 -28.11
CA LYS A 3 16.78 14.06 -26.70
C LYS A 3 16.91 12.71 -25.97
N ILE A 4 17.39 11.66 -26.64
CA ILE A 4 17.50 10.31 -26.07
C ILE A 4 18.95 9.84 -26.19
N LYS A 5 19.56 9.54 -25.05
CA LYS A 5 20.90 8.98 -24.96
C LYS A 5 20.81 7.54 -24.47
N ILE A 6 21.35 6.60 -25.25
CA ILE A 6 21.55 5.22 -24.80
C ILE A 6 22.74 5.25 -23.84
N LEU A 7 22.53 4.85 -22.60
CA LEU A 7 23.56 4.86 -21.56
C LEU A 7 24.38 3.56 -21.59
N ASP A 8 23.69 2.43 -21.83
CA ASP A 8 24.31 1.11 -21.85
C ASP A 8 23.47 0.10 -22.65
N ILE A 9 24.10 -0.98 -23.12
CA ILE A 9 23.46 -2.08 -23.88
C ILE A 9 23.99 -3.40 -23.35
N PHE A 10 23.09 -4.27 -22.90
CA PHE A 10 23.40 -5.61 -22.43
C PHE A 10 22.67 -6.67 -23.25
N ARG A 11 23.32 -7.82 -23.45
CA ARG A 11 22.64 -9.03 -23.91
C ARG A 11 22.11 -9.80 -22.70
N HIS A 12 20.87 -10.29 -22.79
CA HIS A 12 20.24 -11.11 -21.79
C HIS A 12 19.55 -12.29 -22.47
N GLU A 13 19.61 -13.48 -21.86
CA GLU A 13 19.01 -14.70 -22.42
C GLU A 13 17.48 -14.66 -22.44
N ASN A 14 16.88 -13.93 -21.50
CA ASN A 14 15.45 -13.82 -21.38
C ASN A 14 14.95 -12.42 -21.74
N LYS A 15 13.84 -12.36 -22.49
CA LYS A 15 13.13 -11.11 -22.75
C LYS A 15 12.53 -10.58 -21.45
N LEU A 16 12.66 -9.28 -21.21
CA LEU A 16 12.02 -8.59 -20.09
C LEU A 16 10.50 -8.75 -20.16
N ARG A 17 9.87 -9.21 -19.07
CA ARG A 17 8.42 -9.40 -18.94
C ARG A 17 7.91 -8.58 -17.76
N ILE A 18 6.60 -8.34 -17.74
CA ILE A 18 5.92 -7.71 -16.61
C ILE A 18 6.19 -8.52 -15.32
N GLY A 19 6.60 -7.84 -14.26
CA GLY A 19 6.91 -8.47 -12.96
C GLY A 19 8.38 -8.90 -12.78
N HIS A 20 9.24 -8.81 -13.79
CA HIS A 20 10.66 -9.10 -13.63
C HIS A 20 11.45 -8.03 -12.86
N LEU A 21 11.01 -6.79 -12.92
CA LEU A 21 11.65 -5.72 -12.15
C LEU A 21 11.46 -5.95 -10.64
N LYS A 22 12.53 -5.83 -9.88
CA LYS A 22 12.50 -5.93 -8.41
C LYS A 22 11.88 -4.69 -7.79
N GLY A 23 12.10 -3.52 -8.37
CA GLY A 23 11.61 -2.23 -7.92
C GLY A 23 12.15 -1.09 -8.74
N ASN A 24 11.98 0.14 -8.25
CA ASN A 24 12.39 1.36 -8.92
C ASN A 24 13.10 2.31 -7.98
N ASN A 25 14.12 3.02 -8.49
CA ASN A 25 14.69 4.17 -7.84
C ASN A 25 13.94 5.44 -8.27
N PHE A 26 13.58 6.25 -7.32
CA PHE A 26 12.90 7.52 -7.54
C PHE A 26 13.81 8.68 -7.14
N PHE A 27 13.78 9.73 -7.94
CA PHE A 27 14.31 11.05 -7.60
C PHE A 27 13.18 12.06 -7.75
N ILE A 28 12.85 12.77 -6.67
CA ILE A 28 11.74 13.72 -6.62
C ILE A 28 12.26 15.06 -6.14
N ARG A 29 11.85 16.13 -6.82
CA ARG A 29 12.14 17.50 -6.45
C ARG A 29 10.83 18.24 -6.18
N LEU A 30 10.62 18.64 -4.95
CA LEU A 30 9.57 19.58 -4.58
C LEU A 30 10.12 21.01 -4.73
N LYS A 31 9.35 21.87 -5.39
CA LYS A 31 9.72 23.26 -5.64
C LYS A 31 8.93 24.19 -4.72
N LYS A 32 9.46 25.41 -4.50
CA LYS A 32 8.84 26.45 -3.66
C LYS A 32 8.60 25.97 -2.22
N VAL A 33 9.53 25.20 -1.68
CA VAL A 33 9.47 24.70 -0.30
C VAL A 33 10.14 25.73 0.61
N SER A 34 9.43 26.23 1.60
CA SER A 34 10.00 27.13 2.61
C SER A 34 10.90 26.36 3.59
N LYS A 35 11.83 27.04 4.25
CA LYS A 35 12.74 26.44 5.24
C LYS A 35 11.99 25.72 6.39
N PRO A 36 10.91 26.29 7.00
CA PRO A 36 10.12 25.57 7.98
C PRO A 36 9.46 24.30 7.42
N ALA A 37 8.91 24.38 6.19
CA ALA A 37 8.32 23.21 5.53
C ALA A 37 9.37 22.13 5.25
N ALA A 38 10.58 22.51 4.82
CA ALA A 38 11.68 21.55 4.61
C ALA A 38 12.01 20.79 5.90
N LYS A 39 12.01 21.47 7.06
CA LYS A 39 12.25 20.80 8.36
C LYS A 39 11.15 19.79 8.73
N ILE A 40 9.90 20.13 8.42
CA ILE A 40 8.77 19.19 8.62
C ILE A 40 8.94 17.97 7.72
N LEU A 41 9.24 18.18 6.42
CA LEU A 41 9.48 17.11 5.45
C LEU A 41 10.60 16.17 5.90
N GLU A 42 11.73 16.72 6.39
CA GLU A 42 12.82 15.91 6.95
C GLU A 42 12.35 15.01 8.08
N ASN A 43 11.60 15.56 9.05
CA ASN A 43 11.13 14.81 10.21
C ASN A 43 10.15 13.68 9.80
N VAL A 44 9.22 13.98 8.88
CA VAL A 44 8.27 12.99 8.34
C VAL A 44 9.00 11.90 7.58
N LEU A 45 9.99 12.26 6.72
CA LEU A 45 10.79 11.28 5.98
C LEU A 45 11.57 10.35 6.92
N ARG A 46 12.17 10.88 7.98
CA ARG A 46 12.86 10.05 9.00
C ARG A 46 11.89 9.11 9.72
N THR A 47 10.67 9.56 9.98
CA THR A 47 9.63 8.73 10.58
C THR A 47 9.20 7.60 9.66
N ILE A 48 8.98 7.88 8.38
CA ILE A 48 8.63 6.88 7.35
C ILE A 48 9.79 5.90 7.14
N ASP A 49 11.04 6.38 7.11
CA ASP A 49 12.22 5.53 6.95
C ASP A 49 12.38 4.55 8.12
N LYS A 50 12.09 5.03 9.34
CA LYS A 50 12.13 4.20 10.54
C LYS A 50 10.99 3.20 10.61
N ASN A 51 9.75 3.65 10.38
CA ASN A 51 8.55 2.88 10.70
C ASN A 51 7.91 2.20 9.46
N GLY A 52 8.30 2.60 8.24
CA GLY A 52 7.60 2.22 7.02
C GLY A 52 6.31 3.02 6.82
N PHE A 53 5.51 2.62 5.87
CA PHE A 53 4.25 3.26 5.50
C PHE A 53 3.24 2.26 4.94
N ALA A 54 1.97 2.62 4.98
CA ALA A 54 0.88 1.83 4.44
C ALA A 54 0.96 1.77 2.90
N ASN A 55 1.05 0.55 2.34
CA ASN A 55 1.33 0.32 0.93
C ASN A 55 0.06 0.35 0.07
N TYR A 56 -0.68 1.46 0.12
CA TYR A 56 -1.88 1.66 -0.70
C TYR A 56 -1.58 1.55 -2.20
N PHE A 57 -2.60 1.20 -2.99
CA PHE A 57 -2.57 1.50 -4.40
C PHE A 57 -2.77 2.99 -4.61
N GLY A 58 -1.85 3.62 -5.34
CA GLY A 58 -1.91 5.04 -5.66
C GLY A 58 -3.05 5.41 -6.62
N TYR A 59 -3.43 6.67 -6.66
CA TYR A 59 -4.54 7.19 -7.47
C TYR A 59 -4.45 6.82 -8.95
N GLN A 60 -3.24 6.70 -9.50
CA GLN A 60 -3.00 6.29 -10.89
C GLN A 60 -3.63 4.94 -11.25
N ARG A 61 -3.83 4.06 -10.24
CA ARG A 61 -4.51 2.78 -10.42
C ARG A 61 -5.97 2.93 -10.80
N PHE A 62 -6.59 4.00 -10.32
CA PHE A 62 -8.03 4.23 -10.43
C PHE A 62 -8.40 5.12 -11.61
N GLY A 63 -7.41 5.57 -12.40
CA GLY A 63 -7.62 6.37 -13.60
C GLY A 63 -7.83 7.87 -13.34
N LYS A 64 -7.87 8.64 -14.42
CA LYS A 64 -7.99 10.11 -14.35
C LYS A 64 -9.24 10.56 -13.57
N PHE A 65 -10.35 9.86 -13.73
CA PHE A 65 -11.63 10.18 -13.07
C PHE A 65 -11.85 9.36 -11.78
N GLY A 66 -10.99 8.40 -11.48
CA GLY A 66 -11.07 7.52 -10.31
C GLY A 66 -12.19 6.47 -10.39
N ASP A 67 -12.67 6.17 -11.58
CA ASP A 67 -13.82 5.30 -11.81
C ASP A 67 -13.45 3.88 -12.29
N ASN A 68 -12.17 3.58 -12.49
CA ASN A 68 -11.74 2.27 -12.95
C ASN A 68 -12.24 1.11 -12.07
N ALA A 69 -12.29 1.30 -10.75
CA ALA A 69 -12.78 0.29 -9.82
C ALA A 69 -14.28 0.04 -9.99
N ARG A 70 -15.08 1.10 -10.12
CA ARG A 70 -16.53 1.01 -10.39
C ARG A 70 -16.79 0.28 -11.70
N VAL A 71 -16.05 0.62 -12.77
CA VAL A 71 -16.16 -0.10 -14.05
C VAL A 71 -15.82 -1.58 -13.89
N GLY A 72 -14.79 -1.90 -13.11
CA GLY A 72 -14.42 -3.29 -12.80
C GLY A 72 -15.54 -4.06 -12.09
N GLU A 73 -16.19 -3.45 -11.11
CA GLU A 73 -17.34 -4.03 -10.43
C GLU A 73 -18.53 -4.24 -11.38
N GLU A 74 -18.84 -3.24 -12.21
CA GLU A 74 -19.93 -3.34 -13.20
C GLU A 74 -19.71 -4.49 -14.20
N ILE A 75 -18.45 -4.70 -14.63
CA ILE A 75 -18.08 -5.84 -15.50
C ILE A 75 -18.35 -7.17 -14.79
N LEU A 76 -17.93 -7.31 -13.55
CA LEU A 76 -18.13 -8.54 -12.76
C LEU A 76 -19.61 -8.85 -12.52
N ARG A 77 -20.42 -7.79 -12.33
CA ARG A 77 -21.90 -7.88 -12.17
C ARG A 77 -22.67 -8.00 -13.49
N GLY A 78 -21.97 -8.04 -14.64
CA GLY A 78 -22.63 -8.12 -15.97
C GLY A 78 -23.36 -6.84 -16.42
N LYS A 79 -23.11 -5.72 -15.73
CA LYS A 79 -23.72 -4.40 -16.07
C LYS A 79 -22.93 -3.63 -17.13
N ASN A 80 -21.69 -4.06 -17.41
CA ASN A 80 -20.80 -3.46 -18.39
C ASN A 80 -20.05 -4.56 -19.15
N SER A 81 -19.69 -4.29 -20.41
CA SER A 81 -18.99 -5.25 -21.25
C SER A 81 -17.83 -4.59 -21.99
N ILE A 82 -16.64 -5.12 -21.83
CA ILE A 82 -15.41 -4.68 -22.51
C ILE A 82 -14.85 -5.81 -23.35
N LYS A 83 -14.84 -5.62 -24.68
CA LYS A 83 -14.36 -6.62 -25.63
C LYS A 83 -12.87 -6.94 -25.51
N ASN A 84 -12.03 -5.95 -25.16
CA ASN A 84 -10.59 -6.16 -25.00
C ASN A 84 -10.30 -6.85 -23.66
N PRO A 85 -9.77 -8.11 -23.65
CA PRO A 85 -9.53 -8.84 -22.42
C PRO A 85 -8.53 -8.16 -21.48
N LYS A 86 -7.47 -7.56 -22.02
CA LYS A 86 -6.45 -6.86 -21.21
C LYS A 86 -7.02 -5.65 -20.48
N LEU A 87 -7.90 -4.89 -21.18
CA LEU A 87 -8.56 -3.74 -20.58
C LEU A 87 -9.59 -4.16 -19.55
N ARG A 88 -10.35 -5.23 -19.83
CA ARG A 88 -11.28 -5.84 -18.88
C ARG A 88 -10.56 -6.26 -17.59
N ASP A 89 -9.45 -7.01 -17.72
CA ASP A 89 -8.68 -7.47 -16.58
C ASP A 89 -8.04 -6.31 -15.80
N PHE A 90 -7.68 -5.24 -16.49
CA PHE A 90 -7.19 -4.01 -15.87
C PHE A 90 -8.25 -3.37 -14.95
N PHE A 91 -9.51 -3.23 -15.40
CA PHE A 91 -10.60 -2.69 -14.58
C PHE A 91 -10.97 -3.61 -13.42
N ILE A 92 -11.07 -4.93 -13.65
CA ILE A 92 -11.31 -5.91 -12.58
C ILE A 92 -10.23 -5.82 -11.51
N SER A 93 -8.97 -5.70 -11.91
CA SER A 93 -7.88 -5.56 -10.96
C SER A 93 -7.85 -4.19 -10.24
N ALA A 94 -8.46 -3.14 -10.83
CA ALA A 94 -8.68 -1.88 -10.12
C ALA A 94 -9.74 -2.02 -9.02
N TYR A 95 -10.80 -2.78 -9.26
CA TYR A 95 -11.80 -3.11 -8.23
C TYR A 95 -11.17 -3.89 -7.05
N GLN A 96 -10.36 -4.92 -7.35
CA GLN A 96 -9.60 -5.62 -6.30
C GLN A 96 -8.67 -4.68 -5.51
N SER A 97 -8.08 -3.69 -6.19
CA SER A 97 -7.21 -2.70 -5.57
C SER A 97 -7.98 -1.76 -4.63
N GLU A 98 -9.22 -1.43 -4.95
CA GLU A 98 -10.09 -0.63 -4.08
C GLU A 98 -10.49 -1.40 -2.83
N ILE A 99 -10.85 -2.68 -2.96
CA ILE A 99 -11.13 -3.57 -1.82
C ILE A 99 -9.92 -3.60 -0.88
N PHE A 100 -8.71 -3.81 -1.42
CA PHE A 100 -7.48 -3.78 -0.65
C PHE A 100 -7.28 -2.43 0.07
N ASN A 101 -7.44 -1.31 -0.61
CA ASN A 101 -7.24 0.02 -0.01
C ASN A 101 -8.25 0.28 1.13
N ARG A 102 -9.50 -0.10 0.96
CA ARG A 102 -10.55 0.02 2.00
C ARG A 102 -10.21 -0.83 3.22
N TRP A 103 -9.82 -2.09 3.01
CA TRP A 103 -9.38 -2.98 4.07
C TRP A 103 -8.15 -2.41 4.80
N LEU A 104 -7.13 -1.95 4.07
CA LEU A 104 -5.91 -1.39 4.66
C LEU A 104 -6.22 -0.14 5.49
N SER A 105 -7.10 0.74 5.00
CA SER A 105 -7.56 1.92 5.73
C SER A 105 -8.21 1.55 7.06
N ARG A 106 -9.09 0.52 7.05
CA ARG A 106 -9.71 0.01 8.27
C ARG A 106 -8.68 -0.55 9.27
N ARG A 107 -7.68 -1.28 8.78
CA ARG A 107 -6.62 -1.85 9.64
C ARG A 107 -5.74 -0.76 10.27
N VAL A 108 -5.38 0.28 9.50
CA VAL A 108 -4.63 1.44 10.00
C VAL A 108 -5.48 2.20 11.04
N GLU A 109 -6.76 2.43 10.77
CA GLU A 109 -7.70 3.09 11.69
C GLU A 109 -7.82 2.34 13.02
N ILE A 110 -8.04 1.02 12.97
CA ILE A 110 -8.13 0.16 14.16
C ILE A 110 -6.84 0.23 14.98
N SER A 111 -5.67 0.11 14.34
CA SER A 111 -4.37 0.21 15.02
C SER A 111 -4.20 1.58 15.68
N LYS A 112 -4.50 2.66 14.96
CA LYS A 112 -4.41 4.02 15.47
C LYS A 112 -5.33 4.23 16.69
N PHE A 113 -6.57 3.80 16.60
CA PHE A 113 -7.53 3.97 17.69
C PHE A 113 -7.18 3.13 18.93
N ALA A 114 -6.61 1.94 18.74
CA ALA A 114 -6.11 1.16 19.86
C ALA A 114 -4.95 1.86 20.61
N HIS A 115 -4.17 2.70 19.92
CA HIS A 115 -3.10 3.50 20.56
C HIS A 115 -3.59 4.80 21.18
N GLU A 116 -4.55 5.46 20.55
CA GLU A 116 -5.05 6.77 20.99
C GLU A 116 -6.06 6.64 22.16
N PHE A 117 -6.89 5.60 22.17
CA PHE A 117 -7.95 5.40 23.14
C PHE A 117 -7.62 4.33 24.17
N ASN A 118 -8.18 4.45 25.38
CA ASN A 118 -8.12 3.37 26.37
C ASN A 118 -9.07 2.22 25.98
N LYS A 119 -8.93 1.06 26.65
CA LYS A 119 -9.72 -0.14 26.32
C LYS A 119 -11.24 0.08 26.37
N LYS A 120 -11.73 0.90 27.30
CA LYS A 120 -13.18 1.15 27.45
C LYS A 120 -13.70 2.02 26.30
N GLU A 121 -12.93 3.01 25.90
CA GLU A 121 -13.26 3.89 24.77
C GLU A 121 -13.18 3.14 23.45
N PHE A 122 -12.11 2.38 23.24
CA PHE A 122 -11.94 1.52 22.07
C PHE A 122 -13.08 0.51 21.91
N ALA A 123 -13.50 -0.16 23.01
CA ALA A 123 -14.60 -1.11 23.00
C ALA A 123 -15.97 -0.47 22.68
N LYS A 124 -16.15 0.83 22.90
CA LYS A 124 -17.37 1.55 22.47
C LYS A 124 -17.41 1.73 20.95
N ILE A 125 -16.25 1.92 20.32
CA ILE A 125 -16.12 2.13 18.87
C ILE A 125 -16.10 0.77 18.16
N TYR A 126 -15.35 -0.18 18.71
CA TYR A 126 -15.15 -1.52 18.17
C TYR A 126 -15.46 -2.61 19.20
N PRO A 127 -16.74 -2.85 19.53
CA PRO A 127 -17.11 -3.83 20.57
C PRO A 127 -16.59 -5.24 20.25
N ASN A 128 -16.67 -5.65 18.98
CA ASN A 128 -16.23 -6.97 18.50
C ASN A 128 -14.70 -7.16 18.47
N LEU A 129 -13.92 -6.08 18.66
CA LEU A 129 -12.46 -6.12 18.64
C LEU A 129 -11.84 -5.90 20.03
N SER A 130 -12.67 -5.80 21.08
CA SER A 130 -12.21 -5.54 22.45
C SER A 130 -11.29 -6.61 23.00
N GLU A 131 -11.40 -7.84 22.54
CA GLU A 131 -10.56 -8.98 22.92
C GLU A 131 -9.12 -8.82 22.46
N ILE A 132 -8.92 -8.29 21.25
CA ILE A 132 -7.58 -8.11 20.64
C ILE A 132 -6.97 -6.75 20.96
N TYR A 133 -7.57 -5.94 21.83
CA TYR A 133 -7.07 -4.61 22.17
C TYR A 133 -5.61 -4.64 22.68
N GLY A 134 -5.24 -5.67 23.45
CA GLY A 134 -3.85 -5.87 23.90
C GLY A 134 -2.89 -6.12 22.74
N ASP A 135 -3.26 -6.96 21.82
CA ASP A 135 -2.46 -7.32 20.64
C ASP A 135 -2.25 -6.13 19.71
N LEU A 136 -3.25 -5.23 19.62
CA LEU A 136 -3.21 -4.02 18.78
C LEU A 136 -2.25 -2.95 19.31
N ARG A 137 -1.87 -2.98 20.58
CA ARG A 137 -0.94 -2.02 21.20
C ARG A 137 0.51 -2.46 21.05
N SER A 138 0.95 -2.72 19.82
CA SER A 138 2.35 -3.02 19.54
C SER A 138 3.25 -1.81 19.76
N GLU A 139 4.54 -2.04 20.03
CA GLU A 139 5.53 -0.97 20.27
C GLU A 139 5.67 0.03 19.11
N ASN A 140 5.33 -0.36 17.88
CA ASN A 140 5.52 0.47 16.69
C ASN A 140 4.39 1.51 16.44
N GLY A 141 3.23 1.37 17.09
CA GLY A 141 2.18 2.39 17.16
C GLY A 141 1.41 2.75 15.89
N ILE A 142 1.91 2.46 14.69
CA ILE A 142 1.30 2.90 13.42
C ILE A 142 0.44 1.80 12.79
N PHE A 143 0.94 0.57 12.79
CA PHE A 143 0.23 -0.61 12.30
C PHE A 143 0.52 -1.79 13.22
N SER A 144 -0.53 -2.43 13.70
CA SER A 144 -0.42 -3.57 14.60
C SER A 144 -0.81 -4.84 13.87
N ILE A 145 0.06 -5.85 13.93
CA ILE A 145 -0.29 -7.20 13.49
C ILE A 145 -1.05 -7.91 14.61
N ILE A 146 -1.94 -8.81 14.23
CA ILE A 146 -2.74 -9.61 15.15
C ILE A 146 -2.70 -11.07 14.77
N ARG A 147 -3.02 -11.96 15.71
CA ARG A 147 -3.12 -13.39 15.43
C ARG A 147 -4.12 -13.64 14.30
N GLY A 148 -3.76 -14.52 13.38
CA GLY A 148 -4.56 -14.85 12.20
C GLY A 148 -4.32 -13.93 11.00
N ASP A 149 -3.49 -12.89 11.13
CA ASP A 149 -3.02 -12.13 9.97
C ASP A 149 -2.28 -13.03 8.98
N VAL A 150 -2.38 -12.74 7.71
CA VAL A 150 -1.51 -13.33 6.69
C VAL A 150 -0.29 -12.45 6.53
N MET A 151 0.85 -12.96 6.97
CA MET A 151 2.16 -12.33 6.85
C MET A 151 2.86 -12.76 5.56
N GLY A 152 3.78 -11.94 5.07
CA GLY A 152 4.63 -12.29 3.94
C GLY A 152 6.09 -11.98 4.23
N HIS A 153 7.00 -12.85 3.81
CA HIS A 153 8.45 -12.59 3.90
C HIS A 153 8.83 -11.40 3.03
N TYR A 154 9.44 -10.41 3.62
CA TYR A 154 9.75 -9.15 2.96
C TYR A 154 11.20 -9.12 2.45
N PRO A 155 11.48 -8.54 1.28
CA PRO A 155 10.54 -7.96 0.30
C PRO A 155 10.03 -8.96 -0.74
N PHE A 156 10.44 -10.22 -0.69
CA PHE A 156 10.09 -11.25 -1.65
C PHE A 156 9.95 -12.60 -0.95
N GLY A 157 8.76 -13.15 -0.86
CA GLY A 157 8.61 -14.46 -0.28
C GLY A 157 7.18 -14.93 -0.18
N LYS A 158 7.01 -16.13 0.37
CA LYS A 158 5.70 -16.78 0.55
C LYS A 158 4.93 -16.13 1.69
N CYS A 159 3.61 -16.23 1.59
CA CYS A 159 2.70 -15.83 2.66
C CYS A 159 2.42 -17.01 3.59
N PHE A 160 2.14 -16.71 4.87
CA PHE A 160 1.81 -17.67 5.92
C PHE A 160 0.91 -17.01 6.97
N LEU A 161 0.20 -17.80 7.77
CA LEU A 161 -0.65 -17.31 8.86
C LEU A 161 0.18 -16.97 10.10
N CYS A 162 -0.12 -15.87 10.75
CA CYS A 162 0.46 -15.46 12.04
C CYS A 162 -0.15 -16.31 13.17
N GLU A 163 0.54 -17.36 13.57
CA GLU A 163 0.14 -18.25 14.66
C GLU A 163 0.75 -17.82 15.99
N ASN A 164 2.04 -17.49 16.00
CA ASN A 164 2.77 -17.00 17.17
C ASN A 164 2.99 -15.50 17.10
N LEU A 165 2.03 -14.73 17.62
CA LEU A 165 2.04 -13.28 17.53
C LEU A 165 3.32 -12.63 18.08
N GLY A 166 3.84 -13.12 19.22
CA GLY A 166 5.05 -12.54 19.86
C GLY A 166 6.29 -12.65 18.98
N ASP A 167 6.54 -13.82 18.41
CA ASP A 167 7.68 -14.02 17.50
C ASP A 167 7.51 -13.23 16.21
N GLU A 168 6.30 -13.17 15.68
CA GLU A 168 6.02 -12.45 14.43
C GLU A 168 6.10 -10.91 14.62
N GLN A 169 5.75 -10.38 15.79
CA GLN A 169 5.96 -8.97 16.11
C GLN A 169 7.45 -8.61 16.11
N VAL A 170 8.30 -9.47 16.68
CA VAL A 170 9.77 -9.28 16.65
C VAL A 170 10.30 -9.30 15.21
N ARG A 171 9.81 -10.22 14.37
CA ARG A 171 10.20 -10.32 12.97
C ARG A 171 9.71 -9.15 12.14
N PHE A 172 8.49 -8.65 12.42
CA PHE A 172 7.96 -7.45 11.78
C PHE A 172 8.78 -6.22 12.14
N ALA A 173 9.14 -6.05 13.42
CA ALA A 173 10.02 -4.98 13.87
C ALA A 173 11.41 -5.01 13.19
N LYS A 174 11.92 -6.21 12.88
CA LYS A 174 13.18 -6.42 12.13
C LYS A 174 13.02 -6.27 10.60
N ARG A 175 11.82 -6.02 10.10
CA ARG A 175 11.49 -5.93 8.66
C ARG A 175 11.67 -7.25 7.89
N ASP A 176 11.68 -8.38 8.57
CA ASP A 176 11.82 -9.72 8.01
C ASP A 176 10.54 -10.17 7.32
N ILE A 177 9.42 -9.75 7.91
CA ILE A 177 8.06 -10.00 7.43
C ILE A 177 7.25 -8.72 7.50
N VAL A 178 6.18 -8.67 6.70
CA VAL A 178 5.17 -7.61 6.76
C VAL A 178 3.75 -8.20 6.67
N PRO A 179 2.74 -7.51 7.23
CA PRO A 179 1.36 -7.90 7.00
C PRO A 179 1.00 -7.79 5.53
N THR A 180 0.12 -8.69 5.08
CA THR A 180 -0.42 -8.65 3.72
C THR A 180 -1.92 -8.45 3.75
N GLY A 181 -2.46 -7.77 2.75
CA GLY A 181 -3.90 -7.59 2.56
C GLY A 181 -4.43 -8.37 1.38
N ILE A 182 -5.75 -8.45 1.34
CA ILE A 182 -6.48 -9.20 0.33
C ILE A 182 -6.41 -8.56 -1.05
N ILE A 183 -6.09 -9.36 -2.05
CA ILE A 183 -6.49 -9.13 -3.43
C ILE A 183 -7.61 -10.14 -3.68
N ALA A 184 -8.85 -9.67 -3.58
CA ALA A 184 -10.04 -10.53 -3.49
C ALA A 184 -10.16 -11.49 -4.67
N GLY A 185 -10.47 -12.75 -4.41
CA GLY A 185 -10.69 -13.78 -5.42
C GLY A 185 -10.64 -15.19 -4.87
N ALA A 186 -11.03 -16.16 -5.69
CA ALA A 186 -11.22 -17.57 -5.29
C ALA A 186 -9.96 -18.27 -4.74
N LYS A 187 -8.77 -17.81 -5.13
CA LYS A 187 -7.49 -18.41 -4.70
C LYS A 187 -6.79 -17.62 -3.59
N THR A 188 -7.47 -16.65 -2.98
CA THR A 188 -6.88 -15.87 -1.89
C THR A 188 -6.70 -16.73 -0.65
N LEU A 189 -5.51 -16.70 -0.06
CA LEU A 189 -5.31 -17.17 1.31
C LEU A 189 -5.92 -16.11 2.25
N PHE A 190 -7.01 -16.42 2.91
CA PHE A 190 -7.69 -15.50 3.83
C PHE A 190 -7.04 -15.51 5.21
N CYS A 191 -7.17 -14.39 5.93
CA CYS A 191 -6.87 -14.31 7.34
C CYS A 191 -7.81 -15.22 8.16
N ASP A 192 -7.36 -15.60 9.37
CA ASP A 192 -8.16 -16.40 10.29
C ASP A 192 -8.70 -15.56 11.47
N GLY A 193 -9.65 -16.14 12.21
CA GLY A 193 -10.21 -15.56 13.42
C GLY A 193 -10.79 -14.15 13.20
N ILE A 194 -10.50 -13.24 14.11
CA ILE A 194 -10.95 -11.83 14.08
C ILE A 194 -10.40 -11.10 12.86
N CYS A 195 -9.16 -11.37 12.48
CA CYS A 195 -8.57 -10.79 11.26
C CYS A 195 -9.38 -11.17 10.01
N GLY A 196 -9.78 -12.44 9.91
CA GLY A 196 -10.65 -12.93 8.84
C GLY A 196 -12.04 -12.29 8.86
N GLN A 197 -12.59 -11.94 10.02
CA GLN A 197 -13.86 -11.22 10.11
C GLN A 197 -13.70 -9.80 9.53
N ILE A 198 -12.62 -9.09 9.88
CA ILE A 198 -12.32 -7.76 9.32
C ILE A 198 -12.16 -7.83 7.79
N GLU A 199 -11.51 -8.87 7.26
CA GLU A 199 -11.37 -9.02 5.80
C GLU A 199 -12.73 -9.21 5.12
N ARG A 200 -13.62 -10.01 5.69
CA ARG A 200 -14.95 -10.30 5.12
C ARG A 200 -15.84 -9.06 4.99
N GLU A 201 -15.66 -8.03 5.81
CA GLU A 201 -16.40 -6.77 5.69
C GLU A 201 -16.24 -6.11 4.30
N PHE A 202 -15.16 -6.40 3.59
CA PHE A 202 -14.80 -5.78 2.31
C PHE A 202 -14.98 -6.69 1.11
N LEU A 203 -15.25 -7.98 1.32
CA LEU A 203 -15.42 -8.93 0.22
C LEU A 203 -16.75 -8.71 -0.49
N PRO A 204 -16.80 -8.84 -1.81
CA PRO A 204 -18.05 -8.96 -2.53
C PRO A 204 -18.71 -10.30 -2.23
N ASP A 205 -19.92 -10.49 -2.76
CA ASP A 205 -20.61 -11.78 -2.72
C ASP A 205 -19.78 -12.91 -3.38
N ASP A 206 -20.05 -14.16 -3.00
CA ASP A 206 -19.29 -15.33 -3.42
C ASP A 206 -19.29 -15.52 -4.95
N GLU A 207 -20.39 -15.15 -5.62
CA GLU A 207 -20.48 -15.23 -7.08
C GLU A 207 -19.45 -14.31 -7.75
N ILE A 208 -19.30 -13.09 -7.26
CA ILE A 208 -18.31 -12.11 -7.76
C ILE A 208 -16.89 -12.55 -7.38
N LEU A 209 -16.71 -13.04 -6.16
CA LEU A 209 -15.42 -13.52 -5.67
C LEU A 209 -14.88 -14.68 -6.54
N ALA A 210 -15.75 -15.60 -6.95
CA ALA A 210 -15.41 -16.74 -7.82
C ALA A 210 -14.93 -16.31 -9.23
N LYS A 211 -15.32 -15.14 -9.70
CA LYS A 211 -14.91 -14.60 -11.02
C LYS A 211 -13.49 -13.98 -11.02
N MET A 212 -12.86 -13.85 -9.86
CA MET A 212 -11.52 -13.26 -9.69
C MET A 212 -10.53 -14.30 -9.19
N ASN A 213 -9.26 -14.23 -9.65
CA ASN A 213 -8.25 -15.19 -9.20
C ASN A 213 -7.86 -15.04 -7.74
N GLY A 214 -7.63 -13.83 -7.30
CA GLY A 214 -7.18 -13.52 -5.96
C GLY A 214 -5.69 -13.78 -5.69
N SER A 215 -5.17 -13.10 -4.69
CA SER A 215 -3.80 -13.25 -4.17
C SER A 215 -3.63 -12.44 -2.89
N ARG A 216 -2.37 -12.27 -2.42
CA ARG A 216 -2.02 -11.37 -1.31
C ARG A 216 -1.10 -10.25 -1.82
N ARG A 217 -1.15 -9.09 -1.16
CA ARG A 217 -0.28 -7.94 -1.40
C ARG A 217 0.28 -7.44 -0.07
N PHE A 218 1.55 -7.07 -0.04
CA PHE A 218 2.13 -6.41 1.13
C PHE A 218 1.33 -5.15 1.50
N ALA A 219 0.86 -5.12 2.73
CA ALA A 219 0.11 -3.99 3.30
C ALA A 219 1.04 -2.90 3.85
N TRP A 220 2.28 -3.26 4.16
CA TRP A 220 3.30 -2.39 4.70
C TRP A 220 4.55 -2.40 3.83
N CYS A 221 5.22 -1.27 3.72
CA CYS A 221 6.40 -1.09 2.88
C CYS A 221 7.41 -0.15 3.54
N TYR A 222 8.68 -0.26 3.17
CA TYR A 222 9.76 0.59 3.65
C TYR A 222 10.44 1.31 2.50
N LEU A 223 10.97 2.50 2.78
CA LEU A 223 11.89 3.17 1.89
C LEU A 223 13.27 2.51 2.02
N GLU A 224 13.95 2.32 0.90
CA GLU A 224 15.32 1.85 0.89
C GLU A 224 16.23 2.92 0.28
N ASN A 225 17.44 3.07 0.78
CA ASN A 225 18.44 4.02 0.29
C ASN A 225 17.94 5.48 0.29
N LEU A 226 17.13 5.87 1.30
CA LEU A 226 16.60 7.21 1.42
C LEU A 226 17.74 8.23 1.55
N LYS A 227 17.71 9.24 0.68
CA LYS A 227 18.56 10.44 0.76
C LYS A 227 17.67 11.64 0.50
N PHE A 228 17.93 12.73 1.21
CA PHE A 228 17.25 14.00 0.95
C PHE A 228 18.19 15.18 1.24
N ASN A 229 17.90 16.30 0.59
CA ASN A 229 18.62 17.56 0.75
C ASN A 229 17.67 18.73 0.49
N TYR A 230 17.86 19.83 1.20
CA TYR A 230 17.17 21.08 0.97
C TYR A 230 18.14 22.11 0.39
N ASP A 231 17.82 22.61 -0.79
CA ASP A 231 18.50 23.73 -1.46
C ASP A 231 17.74 25.01 -1.10
N GLU A 232 18.30 25.77 -0.17
CA GLU A 232 17.68 26.98 0.36
C GLU A 232 17.63 28.12 -0.67
N GLU A 233 18.64 28.21 -1.54
CA GLU A 233 18.73 29.27 -2.56
C GLU A 233 17.62 29.15 -3.61
N ASN A 234 17.33 27.92 -4.04
CA ASN A 234 16.31 27.64 -5.02
C ASN A 234 14.95 27.26 -4.41
N ALA A 235 14.86 27.17 -3.09
CA ALA A 235 13.69 26.67 -2.37
C ALA A 235 13.24 25.28 -2.88
N HIS A 236 14.21 24.39 -3.10
CA HIS A 236 13.96 23.03 -3.58
C HIS A 236 14.24 22.00 -2.49
N PHE A 237 13.29 21.10 -2.26
CA PHE A 237 13.52 19.90 -1.46
C PHE A 237 13.65 18.69 -2.38
N MET A 238 14.81 18.06 -2.34
CA MET A 238 15.14 16.90 -3.17
C MET A 238 15.17 15.65 -2.32
N MET A 239 14.58 14.55 -2.82
CA MET A 239 14.65 13.25 -2.19
C MET A 239 14.88 12.15 -3.22
N SER A 240 15.58 11.10 -2.82
CA SER A 240 15.72 9.88 -3.60
C SER A 240 15.56 8.67 -2.70
N PHE A 241 14.92 7.63 -3.20
CA PHE A 241 14.67 6.38 -2.50
C PHE A 241 14.36 5.26 -3.50
N TYR A 242 14.53 4.02 -3.05
CA TYR A 242 14.07 2.84 -3.78
C TYR A 242 12.78 2.33 -3.17
N LEU A 243 11.88 1.85 -4.03
CA LEU A 243 10.67 1.11 -3.64
C LEU A 243 10.63 -0.24 -4.36
N PRO A 244 10.23 -1.32 -3.65
CA PRO A 244 10.00 -2.61 -4.28
C PRO A 244 8.83 -2.55 -5.26
N LYS A 245 8.78 -3.51 -6.17
CA LYS A 245 7.69 -3.61 -7.15
C LYS A 245 6.32 -3.60 -6.50
N GLY A 246 5.38 -2.92 -7.14
CA GLY A 246 4.01 -2.82 -6.66
C GLY A 246 3.77 -1.67 -5.67
N SER A 247 4.80 -0.96 -5.21
CA SER A 247 4.67 0.24 -4.39
C SER A 247 4.69 1.52 -5.24
N TYR A 248 4.08 2.59 -4.73
CA TYR A 248 3.82 3.82 -5.47
C TYR A 248 4.53 5.01 -4.80
N ALA A 249 5.38 5.71 -5.55
CA ALA A 249 6.01 6.94 -5.06
C ALA A 249 5.00 8.05 -4.77
N THR A 250 3.86 8.06 -5.46
CA THR A 250 2.75 8.99 -5.19
C THR A 250 2.12 8.75 -3.82
N VAL A 251 2.05 7.51 -3.34
CA VAL A 251 1.59 7.20 -1.98
C VAL A 251 2.57 7.74 -0.93
N VAL A 252 3.88 7.60 -1.17
CA VAL A 252 4.91 8.22 -0.30
C VAL A 252 4.75 9.75 -0.26
N LEU A 253 4.48 10.38 -1.41
CA LEU A 253 4.24 11.83 -1.45
C LEU A 253 2.97 12.23 -0.71
N GLU A 254 1.87 11.49 -0.87
CA GLU A 254 0.62 11.74 -0.13
C GLU A 254 0.82 11.63 1.38
N GLU A 255 1.60 10.65 1.82
CA GLU A 255 1.96 10.46 3.23
C GLU A 255 2.81 11.64 3.76
N ILE A 256 3.82 12.08 2.99
CA ILE A 256 4.72 13.18 3.38
C ILE A 256 3.97 14.53 3.41
N LEU A 257 3.08 14.76 2.46
CA LEU A 257 2.39 16.03 2.27
C LEU A 257 1.06 16.11 3.03
N HIS A 258 0.60 15.02 3.63
CA HIS A 258 -0.72 14.89 4.25
C HIS A 258 -1.86 15.39 3.35
N THR A 259 -1.76 15.10 2.03
CA THR A 259 -2.72 15.60 1.04
C THR A 259 -2.90 14.57 -0.07
N ARG A 260 -4.08 14.58 -0.71
CA ARG A 260 -4.36 13.71 -1.85
C ARG A 260 -3.84 14.36 -3.14
N LEU A 261 -2.83 13.75 -3.76
CA LEU A 261 -2.25 14.26 -5.01
C LEU A 261 -3.26 14.27 -6.16
N ARG A 262 -4.25 13.41 -6.13
CA ARG A 262 -5.32 13.40 -7.13
C ARG A 262 -6.03 14.75 -7.27
N ASP A 263 -6.19 15.47 -6.18
CA ASP A 263 -6.88 16.75 -6.18
C ASP A 263 -6.08 17.82 -6.94
N TYR A 264 -4.78 17.59 -7.17
CA TYR A 264 -3.86 18.44 -7.94
C TYR A 264 -3.53 17.89 -9.33
N ALA A 265 -3.95 16.66 -9.65
CA ALA A 265 -3.62 15.99 -10.91
C ALA A 265 -4.13 16.71 -12.19
N PRO A 266 -5.25 17.46 -12.18
CA PRO A 266 -5.67 18.24 -13.34
C PRO A 266 -4.64 19.30 -13.80
N ASN A 267 -3.81 19.79 -12.86
CA ASN A 267 -2.85 20.87 -13.11
C ASN A 267 -1.43 20.36 -13.43
N LEU A 268 -1.20 19.04 -13.42
CA LEU A 268 0.10 18.42 -13.72
C LEU A 268 0.24 17.95 -15.17
N ALA A 269 -0.79 18.16 -15.98
CA ALA A 269 -0.86 17.72 -17.39
C ALA A 269 -0.62 18.86 -18.41
N GLU A 270 -0.22 20.08 -17.96
CA GLU A 270 0.23 21.20 -18.77
C GLU A 270 1.80 21.32 -18.67
#